data_0fdb1f3ed8a58230a253ebc0b7990beb
#
_entry.id   0fdb1f3ed8a58230a253ebc0b7990beb
#
_cell.length_a   1.000
_cell.length_b   1.000
_cell.length_c   1.000
_cell.angle_alpha   90.00
_cell.angle_beta   90.00
_cell.angle_gamma   90.00
#
_symmetry.space_group_name_H-M   'P 1'
#
loop_
_entity.id
_entity.type
_entity.pdbx_description
1 polymer ?
#
loop_
_entity_poly.entity_id
_entity_poly.type
_entity_poly.pdbx_seq_one_letter_code
_entity_poly.pdbx_strand_id
1 'polypeptide(L)'
;MKLLVRNKIFALLSLSRFLNTLGAAIYNLVFVVFAASMPQPSLAVGIANLIVFIPSLFTIFVGMKADHTKKKANWLIRIGYLQAMLFILIALMTKIPGYLAFSIVCFLNIVSDCLSDYRGGLQLPIMKKNIPDEDLMEAYSFNQLLSMVCSISGQALGVWLLTISHQNFALVASINAVTFLLSSTCLLIRKKQLTHDPVIEPQSKNSLVHECQEMYQNAKSIFSDEEVHHFGKLLFSLVLINALGGSISGIYNLQLLHSPFFQLSFSQSLLILEVVTILSMVWASLTPHDYFSKQSLHHILLWITGGLTMLGITNILVHWDILSLLLITFLGYLVAKINPKVSSLLMSKLPAEKLASTSSFLGLMVSFAMPLGTALFSSLAIWSLPLAWGIFAILGFTTLLLTTK
;
A
#
# COMPACT_ATOMS: atom_id res chain seq x y z
N MET A 1 -19.27 7.65 12.56
CA MET A 1 -20.40 6.82 12.06
C MET A 1 -21.71 7.58 11.86
N LYS A 2 -21.88 8.74 12.46
CA LYS A 2 -23.08 9.57 12.22
C LYS A 2 -23.21 10.05 10.77
N LEU A 3 -22.08 10.29 10.10
CA LEU A 3 -22.02 10.78 8.73
C LEU A 3 -22.64 9.77 7.72
N LEU A 4 -22.44 8.46 7.90
CA LEU A 4 -23.05 7.43 7.04
C LEU A 4 -24.58 7.49 7.01
N VAL A 5 -25.20 7.82 8.15
CA VAL A 5 -26.67 7.93 8.25
C VAL A 5 -27.15 9.28 7.74
N ARG A 6 -26.37 10.35 7.99
CA ARG A 6 -26.73 11.72 7.64
C ARG A 6 -26.53 12.00 6.14
N ASN A 7 -25.46 11.50 5.52
CA ASN A 7 -25.12 11.76 4.13
C ASN A 7 -25.25 10.53 3.24
N LYS A 8 -26.34 10.45 2.46
CA LYS A 8 -26.65 9.33 1.57
C LYS A 8 -25.60 9.14 0.45
N ILE A 9 -24.94 10.20 0.00
CA ILE A 9 -23.92 10.14 -1.04
C ILE A 9 -22.65 9.54 -0.46
N PHE A 10 -22.26 9.97 0.73
CA PHE A 10 -21.13 9.37 1.45
C PHE A 10 -21.36 7.89 1.73
N ALA A 11 -22.56 7.51 2.20
CA ALA A 11 -22.91 6.11 2.41
C ALA A 11 -22.79 5.27 1.12
N LEU A 12 -23.25 5.81 -0.01
CA LEU A 12 -23.16 5.15 -1.30
C LEU A 12 -21.69 4.97 -1.77
N LEU A 13 -20.88 6.03 -1.65
CA LEU A 13 -19.45 5.98 -1.99
C LEU A 13 -18.69 5.01 -1.08
N SER A 14 -19.00 5.00 0.21
CA SER A 14 -18.43 4.08 1.19
C SER A 14 -18.81 2.63 0.94
N LEU A 15 -20.07 2.35 0.57
CA LEU A 15 -20.52 1.00 0.18
C LEU A 15 -19.80 0.52 -1.09
N SER A 16 -19.69 1.38 -2.10
CA SER A 16 -18.95 1.09 -3.32
C SER A 16 -17.47 0.80 -3.02
N ARG A 17 -16.85 1.60 -2.14
CA ARG A 17 -15.47 1.41 -1.68
C ARG A 17 -15.32 0.11 -0.90
N PHE A 18 -16.24 -0.19 0.01
CA PHE A 18 -16.25 -1.45 0.76
C PHE A 18 -16.21 -2.68 -0.15
N LEU A 19 -17.13 -2.74 -1.12
CA LEU A 19 -17.20 -3.87 -2.06
C LEU A 19 -15.91 -4.01 -2.87
N ASN A 20 -15.34 -2.91 -3.36
CA ASN A 20 -14.10 -2.95 -4.12
C ASN A 20 -12.89 -3.37 -3.27
N THR A 21 -12.74 -2.75 -2.09
CA THR A 21 -11.58 -2.99 -1.23
C THR A 21 -11.63 -4.41 -0.67
N LEU A 22 -12.82 -4.89 -0.30
CA LEU A 22 -13.01 -6.26 0.18
C LEU A 22 -12.68 -7.27 -0.93
N GLY A 23 -13.22 -7.08 -2.13
CA GLY A 23 -12.94 -7.97 -3.27
C GLY A 23 -11.46 -7.99 -3.65
N ALA A 24 -10.82 -6.83 -3.72
CA ALA A 24 -9.38 -6.73 -3.95
C ALA A 24 -8.57 -7.43 -2.85
N ALA A 25 -8.92 -7.22 -1.57
CA ALA A 25 -8.23 -7.86 -0.44
C ALA A 25 -8.39 -9.38 -0.44
N ILE A 26 -9.57 -9.91 -0.80
CA ILE A 26 -9.80 -11.35 -0.99
C ILE A 26 -8.84 -11.91 -2.05
N TYR A 27 -8.65 -11.18 -3.16
CA TYR A 27 -7.89 -11.68 -4.30
C TYR A 27 -6.37 -11.46 -4.16
N ASN A 28 -5.91 -10.39 -3.54
CA ASN A 28 -4.47 -10.03 -3.51
C ASN A 28 -3.59 -11.14 -2.91
N LEU A 29 -3.97 -11.67 -1.74
CA LEU A 29 -3.22 -12.77 -1.14
C LEU A 29 -3.33 -14.05 -1.99
N VAL A 30 -4.51 -14.31 -2.55
CA VAL A 30 -4.79 -15.47 -3.40
C VAL A 30 -3.96 -15.43 -4.69
N PHE A 31 -3.67 -14.26 -5.23
CA PHE A 31 -2.78 -14.09 -6.38
C PHE A 31 -1.34 -14.56 -6.08
N VAL A 32 -0.81 -14.25 -4.90
CA VAL A 32 0.52 -14.74 -4.48
C VAL A 32 0.51 -16.26 -4.30
N VAL A 33 -0.57 -16.83 -3.75
CA VAL A 33 -0.73 -18.28 -3.63
C VAL A 33 -0.88 -18.94 -5.02
N PHE A 34 -1.57 -18.29 -5.95
CA PHE A 34 -1.64 -18.75 -7.35
C PHE A 34 -0.25 -18.76 -8.00
N ALA A 35 0.55 -17.70 -7.80
CA ALA A 35 1.95 -17.68 -8.27
C ALA A 35 2.76 -18.83 -7.69
N ALA A 36 2.58 -19.15 -6.41
CA ALA A 36 3.25 -20.28 -5.75
C ALA A 36 2.87 -21.64 -6.31
N SER A 37 1.73 -21.78 -7.00
CA SER A 37 1.32 -23.02 -7.68
C SER A 37 1.96 -23.22 -9.06
N MET A 38 2.76 -22.29 -9.55
CA MET A 38 3.45 -22.39 -10.83
C MET A 38 4.66 -23.37 -10.76
N PRO A 39 5.10 -23.93 -11.92
CA PRO A 39 6.21 -24.89 -11.96
C PRO A 39 7.52 -24.42 -11.33
N GLN A 40 7.78 -23.11 -11.32
CA GLN A 40 8.90 -22.48 -10.62
C GLN A 40 8.37 -21.48 -9.58
N PRO A 41 7.94 -21.93 -8.39
CA PRO A 41 7.25 -21.11 -7.43
C PRO A 41 8.01 -19.84 -7.02
N SER A 42 9.31 -19.95 -6.74
CA SER A 42 10.13 -18.81 -6.32
C SER A 42 10.18 -17.69 -7.37
N LEU A 43 10.32 -18.07 -8.65
CA LEU A 43 10.32 -17.09 -9.75
C LEU A 43 8.95 -16.44 -9.89
N ALA A 44 7.87 -17.22 -9.88
CA ALA A 44 6.51 -16.72 -10.07
C ALA A 44 6.08 -15.83 -8.89
N VAL A 45 6.40 -16.19 -7.64
CA VAL A 45 6.13 -15.34 -6.46
C VAL A 45 6.98 -14.07 -6.50
N GLY A 46 8.24 -14.16 -6.92
CA GLY A 46 9.08 -12.97 -7.12
C GLY A 46 8.48 -12.02 -8.16
N ILE A 47 7.99 -12.53 -9.29
CA ILE A 47 7.27 -11.75 -10.31
C ILE A 47 5.98 -11.15 -9.71
N ALA A 48 5.19 -11.93 -8.97
CA ALA A 48 3.97 -11.45 -8.32
C ALA A 48 4.26 -10.28 -7.35
N ASN A 49 5.32 -10.38 -6.55
CA ASN A 49 5.76 -9.29 -5.67
C ASN A 49 6.12 -8.01 -6.46
N LEU A 50 6.78 -8.13 -7.60
CA LEU A 50 7.14 -6.98 -8.44
C LEU A 50 5.92 -6.33 -9.06
N ILE A 51 4.96 -7.12 -9.54
CA ILE A 51 3.77 -6.67 -10.25
C ILE A 51 2.89 -5.77 -9.38
N VAL A 52 2.76 -6.08 -8.10
CA VAL A 52 1.97 -5.26 -7.14
C VAL A 52 2.47 -3.82 -7.07
N PHE A 53 3.75 -3.57 -7.35
CA PHE A 53 4.33 -2.23 -7.29
C PHE A 53 4.33 -1.48 -8.62
N ILE A 54 4.16 -2.17 -9.76
CA ILE A 54 4.17 -1.52 -11.08
C ILE A 54 3.12 -0.39 -11.17
N PRO A 55 1.87 -0.54 -10.70
CA PRO A 55 0.87 0.52 -10.71
C PRO A 55 1.33 1.80 -10.02
N SER A 56 2.09 1.69 -8.92
CA SER A 56 2.57 2.86 -8.18
C SER A 56 3.48 3.78 -9.00
N LEU A 57 4.17 3.24 -10.02
CA LEU A 57 4.96 4.03 -10.96
C LEU A 57 4.08 4.92 -11.85
N PHE A 58 2.84 4.52 -12.07
CA PHE A 58 1.88 5.24 -12.91
C PHE A 58 0.93 6.13 -12.11
N THR A 59 0.94 6.07 -10.78
CA THR A 59 -0.02 6.77 -9.90
C THR A 59 -0.07 8.28 -10.19
N ILE A 60 1.07 8.94 -10.47
CA ILE A 60 1.12 10.37 -10.80
C ILE A 60 0.37 10.66 -12.11
N PHE A 61 0.66 9.88 -13.17
CA PHE A 61 0.00 10.05 -14.47
C PHE A 61 -1.50 9.74 -14.39
N VAL A 62 -1.85 8.73 -13.62
CA VAL A 62 -3.22 8.31 -13.37
C VAL A 62 -3.97 9.39 -12.58
N GLY A 63 -3.33 9.98 -11.56
CA GLY A 63 -3.88 11.10 -10.77
C GLY A 63 -4.14 12.32 -11.64
N MET A 64 -3.15 12.79 -12.42
CA MET A 64 -3.32 13.89 -13.35
C MET A 64 -4.48 13.65 -14.34
N LYS A 65 -4.58 12.44 -14.89
CA LYS A 65 -5.69 12.07 -15.78
C LYS A 65 -7.03 12.09 -15.06
N ALA A 66 -7.09 11.67 -13.80
CA ALA A 66 -8.31 11.74 -12.98
C ALA A 66 -8.74 13.20 -12.76
N ASP A 67 -7.79 14.10 -12.47
CA ASP A 67 -8.06 15.53 -12.27
C ASP A 67 -8.66 16.17 -13.51
N HIS A 68 -8.14 15.90 -14.70
CA HIS A 68 -8.61 16.45 -15.97
C HIS A 68 -9.88 15.80 -16.53
N THR A 69 -10.41 14.77 -15.87
CA THR A 69 -11.59 14.04 -16.34
C THR A 69 -12.88 14.81 -16.11
N LYS A 70 -13.56 15.26 -17.19
CA LYS A 70 -14.77 16.10 -17.14
C LYS A 70 -16.05 15.35 -16.66
N LYS A 71 -16.14 14.04 -16.86
CA LYS A 71 -17.33 13.22 -16.50
C LYS A 71 -16.97 12.17 -15.46
N LYS A 72 -16.52 12.61 -14.27
CA LYS A 72 -15.95 11.73 -13.23
C LYS A 72 -16.89 10.60 -12.81
N ALA A 73 -18.17 10.87 -12.55
CA ALA A 73 -19.14 9.84 -12.16
C ALA A 73 -19.34 8.77 -13.25
N ASN A 74 -19.35 9.15 -14.53
CA ASN A 74 -19.47 8.20 -15.62
C ASN A 74 -18.28 7.26 -15.71
N TRP A 75 -17.06 7.82 -15.59
CA TRP A 75 -15.84 7.03 -15.62
C TRP A 75 -15.69 6.16 -14.39
N LEU A 76 -16.05 6.67 -13.21
CA LEU A 76 -16.05 5.90 -11.95
C LEU A 76 -16.88 4.60 -12.09
N ILE A 77 -18.05 4.69 -12.72
CA ILE A 77 -18.93 3.54 -12.95
C ILE A 77 -18.39 2.61 -14.05
N ARG A 78 -17.94 3.17 -15.18
CA ARG A 78 -17.42 2.39 -16.32
C ARG A 78 -16.18 1.59 -15.94
N ILE A 79 -15.29 2.17 -15.16
CA ILE A 79 -14.07 1.50 -14.71
C ILE A 79 -14.40 0.26 -13.88
N GLY A 80 -15.38 0.31 -12.98
CA GLY A 80 -15.73 -0.88 -12.21
C GLY A 80 -16.34 -1.99 -13.04
N TYR A 81 -17.13 -1.69 -14.08
CA TYR A 81 -17.58 -2.71 -15.04
C TYR A 81 -16.40 -3.27 -15.85
N LEU A 82 -15.45 -2.43 -16.25
CA LEU A 82 -14.23 -2.89 -16.92
C LEU A 82 -13.41 -3.80 -16.01
N GLN A 83 -13.22 -3.44 -14.73
CA GLN A 83 -12.54 -4.28 -13.76
C GLN A 83 -13.25 -5.61 -13.55
N ALA A 84 -14.59 -5.62 -13.48
CA ALA A 84 -15.36 -6.87 -13.41
C ALA A 84 -15.08 -7.78 -14.62
N MET A 85 -15.02 -7.21 -15.82
CA MET A 85 -14.67 -7.96 -17.05
C MET A 85 -13.23 -8.49 -16.99
N LEU A 86 -12.26 -7.67 -16.55
CA LEU A 86 -10.87 -8.12 -16.39
C LEU A 86 -10.78 -9.30 -15.41
N PHE A 87 -11.51 -9.28 -14.30
CA PHE A 87 -11.50 -10.38 -13.32
C PHE A 87 -12.23 -11.63 -13.81
N ILE A 88 -13.20 -11.51 -14.70
CA ILE A 88 -13.76 -12.67 -15.41
C ILE A 88 -12.70 -13.31 -16.32
N LEU A 89 -11.94 -12.49 -17.07
CA LEU A 89 -10.83 -12.98 -17.88
C LEU A 89 -9.74 -13.65 -17.04
N ILE A 90 -9.38 -13.05 -15.90
CA ILE A 90 -8.44 -13.65 -14.92
C ILE A 90 -8.97 -15.02 -14.47
N ALA A 91 -10.26 -15.12 -14.11
CA ALA A 91 -10.88 -16.39 -13.69
C ALA A 91 -10.77 -17.48 -14.76
N LEU A 92 -10.90 -17.10 -16.04
CA LEU A 92 -10.72 -18.04 -17.16
C LEU A 92 -9.25 -18.43 -17.33
N MET A 93 -8.34 -17.48 -17.24
CA MET A 93 -6.90 -17.73 -17.41
C MET A 93 -6.31 -18.58 -16.29
N THR A 94 -6.78 -18.46 -15.05
CA THR A 94 -6.31 -19.30 -13.92
C THR A 94 -6.64 -20.78 -14.08
N LYS A 95 -7.54 -21.15 -14.99
CA LYS A 95 -7.83 -22.56 -15.34
C LYS A 95 -6.86 -23.15 -16.37
N ILE A 96 -6.10 -22.30 -17.06
CA ILE A 96 -5.17 -22.72 -18.10
C ILE A 96 -3.79 -22.85 -17.46
N PRO A 97 -3.16 -24.04 -17.51
CA PRO A 97 -1.83 -24.22 -16.95
C PRO A 97 -0.77 -23.53 -17.81
N GLY A 98 0.33 -23.09 -17.16
CA GLY A 98 1.51 -22.60 -17.84
C GLY A 98 1.79 -21.10 -17.67
N TYR A 99 3.02 -20.74 -18.02
CA TYR A 99 3.52 -19.36 -17.82
C TYR A 99 2.85 -18.32 -18.71
N LEU A 100 2.34 -18.69 -19.89
CA LEU A 100 1.60 -17.75 -20.75
C LEU A 100 0.34 -17.25 -20.04
N ALA A 101 -0.45 -18.16 -19.48
CA ALA A 101 -1.65 -17.81 -18.72
C ALA A 101 -1.29 -16.98 -17.47
N PHE A 102 -0.24 -17.36 -16.75
CA PHE A 102 0.26 -16.59 -15.62
C PHE A 102 0.66 -15.16 -16.01
N SER A 103 1.41 -14.99 -17.12
CA SER A 103 1.80 -13.67 -17.62
C SER A 103 0.60 -12.80 -18.00
N ILE A 104 -0.44 -13.40 -18.59
CA ILE A 104 -1.69 -12.69 -18.90
C ILE A 104 -2.38 -12.25 -17.60
N VAL A 105 -2.49 -13.12 -16.60
CA VAL A 105 -3.05 -12.78 -15.28
C VAL A 105 -2.28 -11.63 -14.65
N CYS A 106 -0.95 -11.67 -14.69
CA CYS A 106 -0.09 -10.61 -14.21
C CYS A 106 -0.37 -9.26 -14.89
N PHE A 107 -0.45 -9.26 -16.21
CA PHE A 107 -0.77 -8.06 -16.99
C PHE A 107 -2.16 -7.51 -16.67
N LEU A 108 -3.17 -8.37 -16.58
CA LEU A 108 -4.54 -7.97 -16.23
C LEU A 108 -4.62 -7.38 -14.81
N ASN A 109 -3.84 -7.91 -13.87
CA ASN A 109 -3.72 -7.35 -12.51
C ASN A 109 -3.14 -5.94 -12.54
N ILE A 110 -2.01 -5.71 -13.23
CA ILE A 110 -1.42 -4.37 -13.38
C ILE A 110 -2.45 -3.38 -13.92
N VAL A 111 -3.16 -3.76 -14.98
CA VAL A 111 -4.19 -2.90 -15.58
C VAL A 111 -5.32 -2.62 -14.58
N SER A 112 -5.79 -3.64 -13.86
CA SER A 112 -6.84 -3.49 -12.85
C SER A 112 -6.42 -2.56 -11.72
N ASP A 113 -5.18 -2.66 -11.23
CA ASP A 113 -4.67 -1.83 -10.14
C ASP A 113 -4.48 -0.37 -10.59
N CYS A 114 -3.97 -0.12 -11.80
CA CYS A 114 -3.95 1.23 -12.39
C CYS A 114 -5.37 1.83 -12.52
N LEU A 115 -6.36 1.02 -12.86
CA LEU A 115 -7.76 1.43 -12.91
C LEU A 115 -8.33 1.70 -11.51
N SER A 116 -7.89 0.97 -10.48
CA SER A 116 -8.25 1.21 -9.07
C SER A 116 -7.72 2.56 -8.59
N ASP A 117 -6.47 2.90 -8.91
CA ASP A 117 -5.87 4.20 -8.61
C ASP A 117 -6.62 5.34 -9.31
N TYR A 118 -6.93 5.15 -10.59
CA TYR A 118 -7.72 6.13 -11.36
C TYR A 118 -9.11 6.33 -10.75
N ARG A 119 -9.76 5.26 -10.34
CA ARG A 119 -11.05 5.29 -9.65
C ARG A 119 -10.96 6.04 -8.31
N GLY A 120 -9.90 5.81 -7.54
CA GLY A 120 -9.60 6.55 -6.32
C GLY A 120 -9.51 8.06 -6.56
N GLY A 121 -8.75 8.47 -7.56
CA GLY A 121 -8.60 9.87 -7.96
C GLY A 121 -9.92 10.50 -8.41
N LEU A 122 -10.77 9.78 -9.16
CA LEU A 122 -12.09 10.28 -9.56
C LEU A 122 -13.07 10.44 -8.40
N GLN A 123 -12.94 9.63 -7.35
CA GLN A 123 -13.83 9.66 -6.19
C GLN A 123 -13.60 10.88 -5.29
N LEU A 124 -12.36 11.36 -5.16
CA LEU A 124 -11.99 12.46 -4.26
C LEU A 124 -12.76 13.76 -4.55
N PRO A 125 -12.82 14.30 -5.81
CA PRO A 125 -13.58 15.51 -6.10
C PRO A 125 -15.09 15.35 -5.90
N ILE A 126 -15.63 14.14 -6.10
CA ILE A 126 -17.04 13.84 -5.83
C ILE A 126 -17.31 13.89 -4.32
N MET A 127 -16.40 13.34 -3.49
CA MET A 127 -16.50 13.44 -2.04
C MET A 127 -16.44 14.90 -1.57
N LYS A 128 -15.44 15.65 -2.04
CA LYS A 128 -15.25 17.06 -1.66
C LYS A 128 -16.49 17.92 -1.95
N LYS A 129 -17.16 17.69 -3.08
CA LYS A 129 -18.37 18.46 -3.45
C LYS A 129 -19.59 18.10 -2.63
N ASN A 130 -19.73 16.87 -2.19
CA ASN A 130 -20.95 16.34 -1.60
C ASN A 130 -20.89 16.15 -0.07
N ILE A 131 -19.73 16.39 0.54
CA ILE A 131 -19.51 16.29 1.99
C ILE A 131 -19.11 17.67 2.50
N PRO A 132 -19.75 18.20 3.55
CA PRO A 132 -19.33 19.46 4.18
C PRO A 132 -17.88 19.40 4.65
N ASP A 133 -17.16 20.54 4.58
CA ASP A 133 -15.74 20.61 4.94
C ASP A 133 -15.48 20.14 6.39
N GLU A 134 -16.39 20.44 7.32
CA GLU A 134 -16.34 20.01 8.73
C GLU A 134 -16.41 18.48 8.90
N ASP A 135 -17.01 17.76 7.94
CA ASP A 135 -17.18 16.30 7.97
C ASP A 135 -16.12 15.54 7.15
N LEU A 136 -15.30 16.23 6.36
CA LEU A 136 -14.30 15.60 5.50
C LEU A 136 -13.30 14.75 6.31
N MET A 137 -12.88 15.23 7.49
CA MET A 137 -11.97 14.49 8.35
C MET A 137 -12.59 13.17 8.85
N GLU A 138 -13.90 13.20 9.25
CA GLU A 138 -14.63 11.97 9.62
C GLU A 138 -14.73 11.02 8.44
N ALA A 139 -14.99 11.53 7.23
CA ALA A 139 -15.10 10.74 6.00
C ALA A 139 -13.78 10.05 5.64
N TYR A 140 -12.65 10.76 5.72
CA TYR A 140 -11.32 10.18 5.45
C TYR A 140 -10.94 9.13 6.50
N SER A 141 -11.15 9.43 7.77
CA SER A 141 -10.87 8.49 8.87
C SER A 141 -11.71 7.22 8.76
N PHE A 142 -13.00 7.36 8.41
CA PHE A 142 -13.87 6.21 8.15
C PHE A 142 -13.39 5.36 6.96
N ASN A 143 -13.00 6.00 5.86
CA ASN A 143 -12.47 5.28 4.68
C ASN A 143 -11.16 4.56 4.99
N GLN A 144 -10.30 5.13 5.84
CA GLN A 144 -9.07 4.48 6.29
C GLN A 144 -9.37 3.24 7.15
N LEU A 145 -10.26 3.38 8.14
CA LEU A 145 -10.71 2.26 8.96
C LEU A 145 -11.34 1.16 8.10
N LEU A 146 -12.20 1.53 7.16
CA LEU A 146 -12.85 0.61 6.23
C LEU A 146 -11.80 -0.19 5.44
N SER A 147 -10.78 0.49 4.92
CA SER A 147 -9.70 -0.17 4.16
C SER A 147 -8.91 -1.17 5.02
N MET A 148 -8.60 -0.82 6.28
CA MET A 148 -7.89 -1.72 7.20
C MET A 148 -8.73 -2.97 7.54
N VAL A 149 -10.02 -2.77 7.87
CA VAL A 149 -10.94 -3.87 8.18
C VAL A 149 -11.13 -4.78 6.96
N CYS A 150 -11.32 -4.21 5.78
CA CYS A 150 -11.45 -4.98 4.53
C CYS A 150 -10.17 -5.75 4.20
N SER A 151 -8.99 -5.16 4.46
CA SER A 151 -7.71 -5.83 4.21
C SER A 151 -7.57 -7.10 5.03
N ILE A 152 -7.77 -7.02 6.35
CA ILE A 152 -7.66 -8.18 7.25
C ILE A 152 -8.75 -9.22 6.93
N SER A 153 -10.02 -8.78 6.90
CA SER A 153 -11.15 -9.70 6.70
C SER A 153 -11.14 -10.32 5.30
N GLY A 154 -10.78 -9.52 4.28
CA GLY A 154 -10.71 -9.98 2.90
C GLY A 154 -9.64 -11.04 2.69
N GLN A 155 -8.44 -10.84 3.23
CA GLN A 155 -7.36 -11.83 3.14
C GLN A 155 -7.73 -13.13 3.85
N ALA A 156 -8.29 -13.03 5.06
CA ALA A 156 -8.78 -14.21 5.79
C ALA A 156 -9.87 -14.96 5.00
N LEU A 157 -10.84 -14.24 4.42
CA LEU A 157 -11.85 -14.82 3.55
C LEU A 157 -11.25 -15.44 2.29
N GLY A 158 -10.23 -14.82 1.69
CA GLY A 158 -9.53 -15.36 0.53
C GLY A 158 -8.88 -16.70 0.80
N VAL A 159 -8.13 -16.80 1.91
CA VAL A 159 -7.51 -18.08 2.35
C VAL A 159 -8.58 -19.13 2.67
N TRP A 160 -9.64 -18.75 3.37
CA TRP A 160 -10.75 -19.65 3.70
C TRP A 160 -11.44 -20.16 2.43
N LEU A 161 -11.76 -19.28 1.47
CA LEU A 161 -12.36 -19.66 0.19
C LEU A 161 -11.47 -20.61 -0.60
N LEU A 162 -10.15 -20.38 -0.65
CA LEU A 162 -9.22 -21.32 -1.30
C LEU A 162 -9.22 -22.69 -0.63
N THR A 163 -9.26 -22.72 0.71
CA THR A 163 -9.25 -23.97 1.46
C THR A 163 -10.50 -24.80 1.17
N ILE A 164 -11.70 -24.20 1.27
CA ILE A 164 -12.96 -24.92 1.05
C ILE A 164 -13.25 -25.25 -0.41
N SER A 165 -12.68 -24.49 -1.35
CA SER A 165 -12.84 -24.72 -2.78
C SER A 165 -11.74 -25.59 -3.40
N HIS A 166 -10.91 -26.24 -2.59
CA HIS A 166 -9.79 -27.06 -3.05
C HIS A 166 -8.89 -26.33 -4.06
N GLN A 167 -8.42 -25.10 -3.69
CA GLN A 167 -7.52 -24.27 -4.49
C GLN A 167 -8.15 -23.75 -5.82
N ASN A 168 -9.43 -23.50 -5.83
CA ASN A 168 -10.12 -22.98 -7.02
C ASN A 168 -9.89 -21.45 -7.15
N PHE A 169 -8.77 -21.05 -7.74
CA PHE A 169 -8.41 -19.65 -7.99
C PHE A 169 -9.44 -18.92 -8.86
N ALA A 170 -10.05 -19.61 -9.81
CA ALA A 170 -11.09 -19.06 -10.69
C ALA A 170 -12.33 -18.63 -9.92
N LEU A 171 -12.72 -19.39 -8.89
CA LEU A 171 -13.84 -19.02 -8.01
C LEU A 171 -13.55 -17.70 -7.30
N VAL A 172 -12.36 -17.54 -6.72
CA VAL A 172 -11.99 -16.33 -5.98
C VAL A 172 -11.93 -15.11 -6.91
N ALA A 173 -11.33 -15.25 -8.10
CA ALA A 173 -11.32 -14.20 -9.11
C ALA A 173 -12.75 -13.82 -9.55
N SER A 174 -13.65 -14.79 -9.69
CA SER A 174 -15.07 -14.56 -10.03
C SER A 174 -15.80 -13.80 -8.91
N ILE A 175 -15.52 -14.11 -7.65
CA ILE A 175 -16.09 -13.38 -6.51
C ILE A 175 -15.64 -11.91 -6.57
N ASN A 176 -14.36 -11.64 -6.86
CA ASN A 176 -13.87 -10.28 -7.02
C ASN A 176 -14.54 -9.57 -8.22
N ALA A 177 -14.74 -10.24 -9.33
CA ALA A 177 -15.53 -9.70 -10.46
C ALA A 177 -16.94 -9.28 -10.03
N VAL A 178 -17.62 -10.10 -9.23
CA VAL A 178 -18.96 -9.78 -8.70
C VAL A 178 -18.91 -8.56 -7.77
N THR A 179 -17.90 -8.42 -6.91
CA THR A 179 -17.79 -7.24 -6.03
C THR A 179 -17.61 -5.96 -6.83
N PHE A 180 -16.81 -5.94 -7.90
CA PHE A 180 -16.67 -4.79 -8.80
C PHE A 180 -17.97 -4.46 -9.53
N LEU A 181 -18.69 -5.49 -9.99
CA LEU A 181 -19.98 -5.35 -10.66
C LEU A 181 -21.03 -4.74 -9.73
N LEU A 182 -21.17 -5.27 -8.52
CA LEU A 182 -22.10 -4.77 -7.50
C LEU A 182 -21.75 -3.33 -7.11
N SER A 183 -20.47 -3.05 -6.88
CA SER A 183 -19.98 -1.70 -6.55
C SER A 183 -20.38 -0.67 -7.61
N SER A 184 -20.19 -0.99 -8.89
CA SER A 184 -20.51 -0.09 -9.99
C SER A 184 -22.02 0.05 -10.21
N THR A 185 -22.78 -1.02 -10.02
CA THR A 185 -24.26 -1.00 -10.09
C THR A 185 -24.85 -0.13 -8.98
N CYS A 186 -24.32 -0.21 -7.75
CA CYS A 186 -24.73 0.69 -6.67
C CYS A 186 -24.54 2.16 -7.04
N LEU A 187 -23.38 2.52 -7.63
CA LEU A 187 -23.13 3.88 -8.08
C LEU A 187 -24.04 4.30 -9.24
N LEU A 188 -24.35 3.38 -10.17
CA LEU A 188 -25.21 3.64 -11.32
C LEU A 188 -26.62 4.05 -10.91
N ILE A 189 -27.19 3.41 -9.88
CA ILE A 189 -28.54 3.68 -9.37
C ILE A 189 -28.69 5.14 -8.97
N ARG A 190 -27.66 5.76 -8.39
CA ARG A 190 -27.70 7.16 -7.93
C ARG A 190 -26.73 8.07 -8.69
N LYS A 191 -26.39 7.73 -9.92
CA LYS A 191 -25.43 8.47 -10.76
C LYS A 191 -25.68 9.96 -10.85
N LYS A 192 -26.96 10.40 -10.93
CA LYS A 192 -27.35 11.81 -11.03
C LYS A 192 -26.95 12.64 -9.78
N GLN A 193 -26.75 12.00 -8.64
CA GLN A 193 -26.39 12.64 -7.38
C GLN A 193 -24.86 12.76 -7.20
N LEU A 194 -24.06 12.04 -8.01
CA LEU A 194 -22.60 12.07 -7.95
C LEU A 194 -22.06 13.29 -8.69
N THR A 195 -22.22 14.47 -8.12
CA THR A 195 -21.78 15.73 -8.69
C THR A 195 -20.34 16.05 -8.29
N HIS A 196 -19.66 16.85 -9.10
CA HIS A 196 -18.32 17.40 -8.83
C HIS A 196 -18.24 18.82 -9.41
N ASP A 197 -17.28 19.61 -8.94
CA ASP A 197 -17.03 20.93 -9.48
C ASP A 197 -16.47 20.87 -10.92
N PRO A 198 -16.68 21.94 -11.73
CA PRO A 198 -16.10 22.01 -13.08
C PRO A 198 -14.59 21.83 -13.04
N VAL A 199 -14.06 21.09 -14.02
CA VAL A 199 -12.61 20.90 -14.15
C VAL A 199 -12.01 22.19 -14.73
N ILE A 200 -11.13 22.84 -13.98
CA ILE A 200 -10.35 24.00 -14.42
C ILE A 200 -9.08 23.48 -15.07
N GLU A 201 -8.85 23.84 -16.32
CA GLU A 201 -7.60 23.51 -17.02
C GLU A 201 -6.47 24.40 -16.48
N PRO A 202 -5.32 23.85 -16.05
CA PRO A 202 -4.21 24.65 -15.54
C PRO A 202 -3.68 25.60 -16.63
N GLN A 203 -3.54 26.88 -16.30
CA GLN A 203 -3.08 27.90 -17.23
C GLN A 203 -1.55 27.93 -17.47
N SER A 204 -0.75 27.18 -16.71
CA SER A 204 0.71 27.15 -16.88
C SER A 204 1.26 25.73 -16.98
N LYS A 205 2.08 25.50 -17.99
CA LYS A 205 2.93 24.32 -18.14
C LYS A 205 4.28 24.62 -17.48
N ASN A 206 4.34 24.66 -16.15
CA ASN A 206 5.65 24.63 -15.49
C ASN A 206 6.30 23.28 -15.74
N SER A 207 7.61 23.27 -16.00
CA SER A 207 8.34 22.02 -16.14
C SER A 207 8.27 21.23 -14.82
N LEU A 208 7.90 19.96 -14.87
CA LEU A 208 7.87 19.06 -13.70
C LEU A 208 9.20 19.11 -12.90
N VAL A 209 10.31 19.30 -13.59
CA VAL A 209 11.64 19.43 -12.97
C VAL A 209 11.74 20.69 -12.10
N HIS A 210 11.19 21.81 -12.56
CA HIS A 210 11.20 23.06 -11.81
C HIS A 210 10.33 22.96 -10.54
N GLU A 211 9.14 22.37 -10.65
CA GLU A 211 8.26 22.11 -9.51
C GLU A 211 8.91 21.19 -8.49
N CYS A 212 9.56 20.11 -8.91
CA CYS A 212 10.30 19.22 -8.03
C CYS A 212 11.47 19.93 -7.32
N GLN A 213 12.19 20.83 -8.00
CA GLN A 213 13.27 21.61 -7.40
C GLN A 213 12.76 22.60 -6.35
N GLU A 214 11.64 23.28 -6.62
CA GLU A 214 10.99 24.15 -5.62
C GLU A 214 10.53 23.38 -4.39
N MET A 215 9.89 22.23 -4.59
CA MET A 215 9.44 21.35 -3.51
C MET A 215 10.62 20.85 -2.66
N TYR A 216 11.73 20.46 -3.29
CA TYR A 216 12.94 20.05 -2.61
C TYR A 216 13.55 21.18 -1.77
N GLN A 217 13.65 22.41 -2.34
CA GLN A 217 14.16 23.57 -1.61
C GLN A 217 13.27 23.96 -0.44
N ASN A 218 11.94 23.89 -0.61
CA ASN A 218 10.99 24.12 0.47
C ASN A 218 11.12 23.07 1.57
N ALA A 219 11.24 21.78 1.23
CA ALA A 219 11.51 20.72 2.19
C ALA A 219 12.83 20.95 2.94
N LYS A 220 13.89 21.29 2.22
CA LYS A 220 15.22 21.58 2.81
C LYS A 220 15.17 22.74 3.80
N SER A 221 14.43 23.80 3.51
CA SER A 221 14.35 24.97 4.40
C SER A 221 13.69 24.68 5.75
N ILE A 222 12.79 23.68 5.81
CA ILE A 222 12.09 23.28 7.04
C ILE A 222 13.00 22.57 8.03
N PHE A 223 13.85 21.71 7.50
CA PHE A 223 14.75 20.88 8.30
C PHE A 223 16.14 21.51 8.51
N SER A 224 16.33 22.77 8.02
CA SER A 224 17.60 23.51 8.17
C SER A 224 17.74 24.20 9.53
N ASP A 225 16.68 24.27 10.35
CA ASP A 225 16.74 24.82 11.70
C ASP A 225 17.36 23.83 12.69
N GLU A 226 18.18 24.34 13.59
CA GLU A 226 19.08 23.83 14.61
C GLU A 226 18.95 22.38 15.14
N GLU A 227 17.81 21.71 15.00
CA GLU A 227 17.62 20.31 15.46
C GLU A 227 17.99 19.24 14.42
N VAL A 228 18.13 19.61 13.13
CA VAL A 228 18.45 18.65 12.07
C VAL A 228 19.53 19.22 11.15
N HIS A 229 20.77 19.19 11.60
CA HIS A 229 21.94 19.65 10.84
C HIS A 229 22.18 18.95 9.50
N HIS A 230 21.43 17.86 9.20
CA HIS A 230 21.63 17.04 8.00
C HIS A 230 20.31 16.57 7.39
N PHE A 231 19.48 17.49 6.88
CA PHE A 231 18.23 17.14 6.17
C PHE A 231 18.42 16.02 5.12
N GLY A 232 19.51 16.07 4.37
CA GLY A 232 19.83 15.03 3.39
C GLY A 232 19.99 13.64 4.01
N LYS A 233 20.62 13.53 5.18
CA LYS A 233 20.77 12.26 5.90
C LYS A 233 19.44 11.75 6.43
N LEU A 234 18.61 12.63 6.99
CA LEU A 234 17.27 12.27 7.46
C LEU A 234 16.40 11.73 6.31
N LEU A 235 16.37 12.49 5.21
CA LEU A 235 15.59 12.10 4.03
C LEU A 235 16.08 10.76 3.46
N PHE A 236 17.39 10.58 3.34
CA PHE A 236 17.98 9.34 2.86
C PHE A 236 17.70 8.17 3.81
N SER A 237 17.75 8.38 5.12
CA SER A 237 17.37 7.37 6.12
C SER A 237 15.88 6.99 6.00
N LEU A 238 14.97 7.96 5.80
CA LEU A 238 13.55 7.69 5.58
C LEU A 238 13.32 6.89 4.30
N VAL A 239 14.01 7.22 3.21
CA VAL A 239 13.94 6.48 1.94
C VAL A 239 14.43 5.04 2.13
N LEU A 240 15.59 4.83 2.80
CA LEU A 240 16.11 3.50 3.08
C LEU A 240 15.20 2.67 3.99
N ILE A 241 14.65 3.27 5.05
CA ILE A 241 13.71 2.61 5.95
C ILE A 241 12.47 2.14 5.18
N ASN A 242 11.93 2.97 4.27
CA ASN A 242 10.78 2.58 3.46
C ASN A 242 11.14 1.51 2.42
N ALA A 243 12.32 1.58 1.80
CA ALA A 243 12.81 0.54 0.91
C ALA A 243 12.93 -0.82 1.64
N LEU A 244 13.54 -0.82 2.83
CA LEU A 244 13.68 -2.02 3.65
C LEU A 244 12.33 -2.50 4.18
N GLY A 245 11.47 -1.58 4.65
CA GLY A 245 10.12 -1.91 5.12
C GLY A 245 9.26 -2.59 4.06
N GLY A 246 9.25 -2.06 2.83
CA GLY A 246 8.56 -2.68 1.70
C GLY A 246 9.14 -4.04 1.30
N SER A 247 10.44 -4.25 1.52
CA SER A 247 11.12 -5.50 1.17
C SER A 247 10.76 -6.67 2.09
N ILE A 248 10.33 -6.41 3.32
CA ILE A 248 10.02 -7.45 4.31
C ILE A 248 9.02 -8.45 3.73
N SER A 249 7.86 -8.00 3.27
CA SER A 249 6.85 -8.88 2.66
C SER A 249 7.41 -9.61 1.44
N GLY A 250 8.20 -8.94 0.59
CA GLY A 250 8.81 -9.54 -0.59
C GLY A 250 9.75 -10.70 -0.27
N ILE A 251 10.62 -10.55 0.73
CA ILE A 251 11.54 -11.61 1.16
C ILE A 251 10.77 -12.74 1.85
N TYR A 252 9.83 -12.40 2.77
CA TYR A 252 9.04 -13.40 3.47
C TYR A 252 8.15 -14.21 2.54
N ASN A 253 7.56 -13.61 1.51
CA ASN A 253 6.78 -14.36 0.53
C ASN A 253 7.59 -15.49 -0.12
N LEU A 254 8.89 -15.26 -0.35
CA LEU A 254 9.79 -16.29 -0.90
C LEU A 254 10.29 -17.25 0.17
N GLN A 255 10.59 -16.77 1.37
CA GLN A 255 11.03 -17.62 2.49
C GLN A 255 9.94 -18.61 2.91
N LEU A 256 8.69 -18.15 3.02
CA LEU A 256 7.55 -18.97 3.45
C LEU A 256 7.16 -20.05 2.46
N LEU A 257 7.61 -19.98 1.19
CA LEU A 257 7.49 -21.07 0.23
C LEU A 257 8.26 -22.33 0.69
N HIS A 258 9.41 -22.13 1.33
CA HIS A 258 10.33 -23.20 1.73
C HIS A 258 10.27 -23.49 3.23
N SER A 259 9.95 -22.48 4.03
CA SER A 259 9.91 -22.54 5.50
C SER A 259 8.68 -21.79 6.02
N PRO A 260 7.49 -22.38 5.92
CA PRO A 260 6.27 -21.76 6.41
C PRO A 260 6.25 -21.66 7.94
N PHE A 261 5.66 -20.62 8.50
CA PHE A 261 5.54 -20.42 9.94
C PHE A 261 4.82 -21.59 10.61
N PHE A 262 5.36 -22.07 11.71
CA PHE A 262 4.77 -23.13 12.55
C PHE A 262 4.33 -24.37 11.77
N GLN A 263 4.99 -24.69 10.65
CA GLN A 263 4.64 -25.80 9.75
C GLN A 263 3.21 -25.72 9.17
N LEU A 264 2.65 -24.52 9.12
CA LEU A 264 1.36 -24.26 8.49
C LEU A 264 1.47 -24.26 6.96
N SER A 265 0.33 -24.15 6.27
CA SER A 265 0.38 -23.96 4.82
C SER A 265 0.98 -22.60 4.44
N PHE A 266 1.50 -22.49 3.21
CA PHE A 266 2.03 -21.23 2.67
C PHE A 266 1.02 -20.09 2.78
N SER A 267 -0.24 -20.34 2.38
CA SER A 267 -1.29 -19.32 2.44
C SER A 267 -1.63 -18.87 3.87
N GLN A 268 -1.62 -19.79 4.83
CA GLN A 268 -1.84 -19.46 6.25
C GLN A 268 -0.67 -18.65 6.82
N SER A 269 0.55 -18.98 6.46
CA SER A 269 1.75 -18.24 6.89
C SER A 269 1.77 -16.81 6.32
N LEU A 270 1.39 -16.63 5.05
CA LEU A 270 1.20 -15.31 4.47
C LEU A 270 0.12 -14.51 5.20
N LEU A 271 -1.01 -15.15 5.50
CA LEU A 271 -2.08 -14.49 6.25
C LEU A 271 -1.61 -14.04 7.64
N ILE A 272 -0.85 -14.86 8.36
CA ILE A 272 -0.28 -14.49 9.66
C ILE A 272 0.63 -13.26 9.52
N LEU A 273 1.53 -13.26 8.54
CA LEU A 273 2.44 -12.14 8.28
C LEU A 273 1.67 -10.82 8.08
N GLU A 274 0.66 -10.84 7.21
CA GLU A 274 -0.14 -9.67 6.89
C GLU A 274 -1.01 -9.20 8.06
N VAL A 275 -1.68 -10.13 8.75
CA VAL A 275 -2.52 -9.81 9.91
C VAL A 275 -1.69 -9.21 11.04
N VAL A 276 -0.53 -9.79 11.34
CA VAL A 276 0.39 -9.28 12.38
C VAL A 276 0.86 -7.87 12.03
N THR A 277 1.24 -7.64 10.77
CA THR A 277 1.67 -6.32 10.29
C THR A 277 0.56 -5.27 10.43
N ILE A 278 -0.66 -5.59 9.97
CA ILE A 278 -1.78 -4.63 10.02
C ILE A 278 -2.22 -4.38 11.48
N LEU A 279 -2.33 -5.42 12.30
CA LEU A 279 -2.71 -5.27 13.70
C LEU A 279 -1.69 -4.44 14.50
N SER A 280 -0.40 -4.56 14.20
CA SER A 280 0.63 -3.73 14.82
C SER A 280 0.46 -2.25 14.47
N MET A 281 0.11 -1.93 13.23
CA MET A 281 -0.19 -0.57 12.78
C MET A 281 -1.47 -0.01 13.43
N VAL A 282 -2.51 -0.83 13.54
CA VAL A 282 -3.75 -0.46 14.24
C VAL A 282 -3.46 -0.17 15.72
N TRP A 283 -2.70 -1.02 16.38
CA TRP A 283 -2.30 -0.81 17.78
C TRP A 283 -1.53 0.50 17.96
N ALA A 284 -0.59 0.80 17.06
CA ALA A 284 0.13 2.08 17.08
C ALA A 284 -0.82 3.28 16.98
N SER A 285 -1.84 3.18 16.12
CA SER A 285 -2.84 4.24 15.92
C SER A 285 -3.74 4.45 17.14
N LEU A 286 -4.01 3.39 17.91
CA LEU A 286 -4.81 3.42 19.13
C LEU A 286 -4.04 3.95 20.35
N THR A 287 -2.72 4.08 20.27
CA THR A 287 -1.85 4.54 21.36
C THR A 287 -1.12 5.85 21.02
N PRO A 288 -1.84 6.98 20.77
CA PRO A 288 -1.22 8.22 20.30
C PRO A 288 -0.35 8.93 21.36
N HIS A 289 -0.45 8.57 22.64
CA HIS A 289 0.22 9.23 23.77
C HIS A 289 1.19 8.33 24.53
N ASP A 290 1.61 7.21 23.95
CA ASP A 290 2.54 6.26 24.56
C ASP A 290 3.99 6.80 24.62
N TYR A 291 4.90 6.00 25.18
CA TYR A 291 6.32 6.34 25.29
C TYR A 291 6.95 6.68 23.94
N PHE A 292 6.70 5.87 22.88
CA PHE A 292 7.30 6.10 21.56
C PHE A 292 6.73 7.32 20.84
N SER A 293 5.46 7.65 21.06
CA SER A 293 4.84 8.87 20.51
C SER A 293 5.47 10.15 21.07
N LYS A 294 6.00 10.10 22.30
CA LYS A 294 6.67 11.22 22.95
C LYS A 294 8.14 11.38 22.54
N GLN A 295 8.76 10.32 22.01
CA GLN A 295 10.16 10.35 21.57
C GLN A 295 10.36 11.28 20.35
N SER A 296 11.56 11.82 20.16
CA SER A 296 11.90 12.56 18.93
C SER A 296 11.84 11.66 17.70
N LEU A 297 11.65 12.25 16.51
CA LEU A 297 11.69 11.51 15.25
C LEU A 297 12.98 10.71 15.11
N HIS A 298 14.11 11.33 15.49
CA HIS A 298 15.44 10.70 15.48
C HIS A 298 15.48 9.40 16.30
N HIS A 299 14.97 9.41 17.53
CA HIS A 299 14.94 8.22 18.39
C HIS A 299 14.06 7.11 17.81
N ILE A 300 12.91 7.45 17.22
CA ILE A 300 12.04 6.45 16.56
C ILE A 300 12.79 5.80 15.38
N LEU A 301 13.50 6.60 14.57
CA LEU A 301 14.29 6.08 13.45
C LEU A 301 15.42 5.15 13.93
N LEU A 302 16.09 5.46 15.05
CA LEU A 302 17.09 4.57 15.66
C LEU A 302 16.50 3.22 16.06
N TRP A 303 15.33 3.21 16.70
CA TRP A 303 14.65 1.96 17.06
C TRP A 303 14.25 1.14 15.83
N ILE A 304 13.75 1.80 14.77
CA ILE A 304 13.35 1.11 13.53
C ILE A 304 14.58 0.52 12.85
N THR A 305 15.65 1.29 12.66
CA THR A 305 16.85 0.80 11.97
C THR A 305 17.56 -0.30 12.74
N GLY A 306 17.58 -0.22 14.08
CA GLY A 306 18.04 -1.29 14.95
C GLY A 306 17.18 -2.55 14.82
N GLY A 307 15.85 -2.41 14.82
CA GLY A 307 14.92 -3.51 14.62
C GLY A 307 15.01 -4.17 13.24
N LEU A 308 15.18 -3.38 12.17
CA LEU A 308 15.41 -3.90 10.81
C LEU A 308 16.71 -4.70 10.75
N THR A 309 17.79 -4.18 11.33
CA THR A 309 19.08 -4.90 11.41
C THR A 309 18.91 -6.22 12.15
N MET A 310 18.24 -6.20 13.30
CA MET A 310 17.99 -7.39 14.11
C MET A 310 17.12 -8.41 13.38
N LEU A 311 16.10 -7.97 12.64
CA LEU A 311 15.26 -8.84 11.82
C LEU A 311 16.09 -9.58 10.76
N GLY A 312 16.98 -8.87 10.04
CA GLY A 312 17.87 -9.49 9.06
C GLY A 312 18.80 -10.51 9.68
N ILE A 313 19.45 -10.18 10.81
CA ILE A 313 20.37 -11.09 11.53
C ILE A 313 19.61 -12.33 12.04
N THR A 314 18.42 -12.14 12.61
CA THR A 314 17.59 -13.25 13.13
C THR A 314 17.24 -14.26 12.03
N ASN A 315 16.87 -13.77 10.85
CA ASN A 315 16.50 -14.65 9.73
C ASN A 315 17.71 -15.35 9.07
N ILE A 316 18.93 -14.86 9.28
CA ILE A 316 20.16 -15.56 8.85
C ILE A 316 20.56 -16.64 9.85
N LEU A 317 20.55 -16.32 11.15
CA LEU A 317 21.23 -17.13 12.15
C LEU A 317 20.30 -18.13 12.85
N VAL A 318 19.05 -17.76 13.13
CA VAL A 318 18.22 -18.48 14.08
C VAL A 318 16.97 -19.09 13.47
N HIS A 319 16.40 -18.49 12.41
CA HIS A 319 15.12 -18.91 11.79
C HIS A 319 13.99 -19.18 12.80
N TRP A 320 13.82 -18.28 13.77
CA TRP A 320 12.85 -18.48 14.85
C TRP A 320 11.58 -17.66 14.58
N ASP A 321 10.49 -18.37 14.25
CA ASP A 321 9.21 -17.79 13.83
C ASP A 321 8.66 -16.75 14.81
N ILE A 322 8.66 -17.09 16.12
CA ILE A 322 8.11 -16.21 17.18
C ILE A 322 8.91 -14.90 17.24
N LEU A 323 10.24 -14.96 17.22
CA LEU A 323 11.10 -13.78 17.30
C LEU A 323 10.93 -12.91 16.04
N SER A 324 10.84 -13.52 14.87
CA SER A 324 10.57 -12.84 13.62
C SER A 324 9.24 -12.08 13.66
N LEU A 325 8.16 -12.73 14.11
CA LEU A 325 6.84 -12.11 14.24
C LEU A 325 6.80 -10.99 15.27
N LEU A 326 7.51 -11.15 16.41
CA LEU A 326 7.64 -10.10 17.41
C LEU A 326 8.38 -8.87 16.85
N LEU A 327 9.47 -9.07 16.10
CA LEU A 327 10.21 -7.99 15.46
C LEU A 327 9.36 -7.30 14.39
N ILE A 328 8.60 -8.03 13.59
CA ILE A 328 7.67 -7.47 12.59
C ILE A 328 6.59 -6.64 13.29
N THR A 329 6.01 -7.16 14.39
CA THR A 329 5.03 -6.43 15.20
C THR A 329 5.62 -5.12 15.73
N PHE A 330 6.81 -5.16 16.29
CA PHE A 330 7.49 -3.98 16.81
C PHE A 330 7.80 -2.96 15.71
N LEU A 331 8.31 -3.41 14.56
CA LEU A 331 8.61 -2.56 13.42
C LEU A 331 7.34 -1.92 12.85
N GLY A 332 6.27 -2.69 12.62
CA GLY A 332 4.99 -2.18 12.14
C GLY A 332 4.40 -1.13 13.09
N TYR A 333 4.50 -1.37 14.39
CA TYR A 333 4.09 -0.42 15.41
C TYR A 333 4.86 0.90 15.33
N LEU A 334 6.18 0.86 15.22
CA LEU A 334 7.02 2.06 15.14
C LEU A 334 6.86 2.82 13.83
N VAL A 335 6.80 2.11 12.70
CA VAL A 335 6.61 2.71 11.36
C VAL A 335 5.29 3.48 11.29
N ALA A 336 4.22 2.95 11.88
CA ALA A 336 2.93 3.65 11.91
C ALA A 336 2.96 4.96 12.72
N LYS A 337 3.95 5.16 13.60
CA LYS A 337 4.15 6.42 14.35
C LYS A 337 4.89 7.49 13.54
N ILE A 338 5.64 7.12 12.49
CA ILE A 338 6.43 8.08 11.70
C ILE A 338 5.54 9.08 10.97
N ASN A 339 4.55 8.59 10.22
CA ASN A 339 3.72 9.45 9.36
C ASN A 339 3.00 10.57 10.10
N PRO A 340 2.31 10.32 11.24
CA PRO A 340 1.73 11.40 12.05
C PRO A 340 2.78 12.39 12.57
N LYS A 341 3.96 11.89 12.92
CA LYS A 341 5.02 12.73 13.47
C LYS A 341 5.65 13.64 12.41
N VAL A 342 5.94 13.11 11.23
CA VAL A 342 6.42 13.89 10.08
C VAL A 342 5.36 14.92 9.68
N SER A 343 4.09 14.54 9.59
CA SER A 343 2.99 15.44 9.27
C SER A 343 2.86 16.57 10.29
N SER A 344 2.98 16.25 11.59
CA SER A 344 2.94 17.25 12.67
C SER A 344 4.11 18.24 12.57
N LEU A 345 5.32 17.78 12.27
CA LEU A 345 6.49 18.64 12.05
C LEU A 345 6.30 19.55 10.83
N LEU A 346 5.78 19.03 9.73
CA LEU A 346 5.47 19.82 8.53
C LEU A 346 4.43 20.90 8.84
N MET A 347 3.33 20.54 9.51
CA MET A 347 2.27 21.49 9.89
C MET A 347 2.76 22.59 10.83
N SER A 348 3.69 22.29 11.73
CA SER A 348 4.21 23.26 12.70
C SER A 348 5.18 24.26 12.09
N LYS A 349 5.90 23.88 11.01
CA LYS A 349 7.01 24.67 10.44
C LYS A 349 6.72 25.28 9.07
N LEU A 350 5.68 24.83 8.36
CA LEU A 350 5.36 25.31 7.01
C LEU A 350 4.17 26.27 6.97
N PRO A 351 4.24 27.34 6.13
CA PRO A 351 3.06 28.09 5.73
C PRO A 351 2.07 27.19 5.00
N ALA A 352 0.77 27.44 5.17
CA ALA A 352 -0.31 26.63 4.59
C ALA A 352 -0.19 26.46 3.05
N GLU A 353 0.34 27.48 2.38
CA GLU A 353 0.54 27.53 0.92
C GLU A 353 1.58 26.50 0.41
N LYS A 354 2.59 26.18 1.22
CA LYS A 354 3.70 25.27 0.88
C LYS A 354 3.51 23.85 1.46
N LEU A 355 2.58 23.71 2.39
CA LEU A 355 2.38 22.44 3.12
C LEU A 355 1.97 21.29 2.19
N ALA A 356 0.99 21.52 1.31
CA ALA A 356 0.47 20.47 0.43
C ALA A 356 1.54 19.98 -0.57
N SER A 357 2.24 20.90 -1.24
CA SER A 357 3.26 20.56 -2.23
C SER A 357 4.46 19.83 -1.62
N THR A 358 4.95 20.32 -0.46
CA THR A 358 6.09 19.70 0.23
C THR A 358 5.73 18.32 0.80
N SER A 359 4.53 18.16 1.39
CA SER A 359 4.05 16.86 1.88
C SER A 359 3.90 15.85 0.74
N SER A 360 3.38 16.29 -0.42
CA SER A 360 3.25 15.43 -1.61
C SER A 360 4.61 15.00 -2.14
N PHE A 361 5.58 15.91 -2.20
CA PHE A 361 6.95 15.60 -2.65
C PHE A 361 7.63 14.56 -1.75
N LEU A 362 7.59 14.77 -0.43
CA LEU A 362 8.14 13.81 0.53
C LEU A 362 7.41 12.46 0.46
N GLY A 363 6.08 12.50 0.37
CA GLY A 363 5.26 11.30 0.21
C GLY A 363 5.62 10.51 -1.04
N LEU A 364 5.86 11.18 -2.17
CA LEU A 364 6.30 10.54 -3.42
C LEU A 364 7.67 9.90 -3.26
N MET A 365 8.67 10.63 -2.76
CA MET A 365 10.03 10.09 -2.57
C MET A 365 10.03 8.84 -1.69
N VAL A 366 9.28 8.88 -0.60
CA VAL A 366 9.15 7.76 0.34
C VAL A 366 8.38 6.60 -0.29
N SER A 367 7.31 6.87 -1.04
CA SER A 367 6.50 5.84 -1.69
C SER A 367 7.25 5.13 -2.81
N PHE A 368 8.10 5.81 -3.57
CA PHE A 368 8.94 5.17 -4.60
C PHE A 368 10.02 4.24 -4.04
N ALA A 369 10.45 4.47 -2.80
CA ALA A 369 11.46 3.62 -2.17
C ALA A 369 10.97 2.19 -1.91
N MET A 370 9.68 2.03 -1.56
CA MET A 370 9.10 0.71 -1.29
C MET A 370 9.14 -0.23 -2.51
N PRO A 371 8.63 0.16 -3.69
CA PRO A 371 8.72 -0.66 -4.91
C PRO A 371 10.16 -1.04 -5.26
N LEU A 372 11.08 -0.08 -5.21
CA LEU A 372 12.49 -0.32 -5.52
C LEU A 372 13.13 -1.30 -4.54
N GLY A 373 12.87 -1.13 -3.25
CA GLY A 373 13.33 -2.05 -2.22
C GLY A 373 12.78 -3.46 -2.44
N THR A 374 11.46 -3.58 -2.64
CA THR A 374 10.83 -4.89 -2.89
C THR A 374 11.37 -5.54 -4.15
N ALA A 375 11.56 -4.79 -5.25
CA ALA A 375 12.13 -5.30 -6.50
C ALA A 375 13.53 -5.86 -6.28
N LEU A 376 14.41 -5.08 -5.64
CA LEU A 376 15.79 -5.47 -5.35
C LEU A 376 15.83 -6.73 -4.48
N PHE A 377 15.13 -6.71 -3.36
CA PHE A 377 15.22 -7.79 -2.39
C PHE A 377 14.46 -9.06 -2.79
N SER A 378 13.34 -8.94 -3.52
CA SER A 378 12.71 -10.12 -4.12
C SER A 378 13.62 -10.79 -5.17
N SER A 379 14.31 -10.00 -5.99
CA SER A 379 15.28 -10.54 -6.95
C SER A 379 16.45 -11.24 -6.25
N LEU A 380 16.99 -10.63 -5.20
CA LEU A 380 18.05 -11.25 -4.38
C LEU A 380 17.56 -12.53 -3.68
N ALA A 381 16.33 -12.52 -3.16
CA ALA A 381 15.76 -13.67 -2.45
C ALA A 381 15.46 -14.86 -3.39
N ILE A 382 15.11 -14.60 -4.67
CA ILE A 382 14.99 -15.65 -5.70
C ILE A 382 16.33 -16.36 -5.90
N TRP A 383 17.43 -15.60 -5.89
CA TRP A 383 18.76 -16.15 -6.07
C TRP A 383 19.28 -16.81 -4.80
N SER A 384 19.19 -16.13 -3.65
CA SER A 384 19.63 -16.64 -2.36
C SER A 384 18.97 -15.90 -1.20
N LEU A 385 18.16 -16.60 -0.40
CA LEU A 385 17.54 -16.04 0.80
C LEU A 385 18.55 -15.55 1.85
N PRO A 386 19.63 -16.31 2.18
CA PRO A 386 20.65 -15.81 3.10
C PRO A 386 21.34 -14.54 2.62
N LEU A 387 21.60 -14.42 1.30
CA LEU A 387 22.18 -13.22 0.71
C LEU A 387 21.24 -12.02 0.82
N ALA A 388 19.94 -12.23 0.54
CA ALA A 388 18.93 -11.19 0.67
C ALA A 388 18.87 -10.65 2.11
N TRP A 389 18.76 -11.54 3.11
CA TRP A 389 18.76 -11.15 4.51
C TRP A 389 20.10 -10.54 4.95
N GLY A 390 21.23 -11.01 4.41
CA GLY A 390 22.54 -10.44 4.70
C GLY A 390 22.67 -9.00 4.24
N ILE A 391 22.30 -8.71 2.99
CA ILE A 391 22.30 -7.35 2.45
C ILE A 391 21.27 -6.48 3.19
N PHE A 392 20.11 -7.03 3.52
CA PHE A 392 19.09 -6.36 4.31
C PHE A 392 19.63 -5.92 5.68
N ALA A 393 20.31 -6.81 6.41
CA ALA A 393 20.94 -6.51 7.69
C ALA A 393 22.04 -5.45 7.57
N ILE A 394 22.90 -5.54 6.55
CA ILE A 394 23.95 -4.55 6.29
C ILE A 394 23.36 -3.18 5.99
N LEU A 395 22.34 -3.10 5.14
CA LEU A 395 21.67 -1.82 4.85
C LEU A 395 20.92 -1.28 6.07
N GLY A 396 20.29 -2.12 6.87
CA GLY A 396 19.71 -1.73 8.16
C GLY A 396 20.76 -1.13 9.10
N PHE A 397 21.91 -1.78 9.22
CA PHE A 397 23.02 -1.30 10.07
C PHE A 397 23.65 -0.03 9.53
N THR A 398 23.87 0.09 8.22
CA THR A 398 24.38 1.35 7.63
C THR A 398 23.42 2.50 7.85
N THR A 399 22.11 2.26 7.74
CA THR A 399 21.08 3.26 8.05
C THR A 399 21.10 3.63 9.53
N LEU A 400 21.32 2.68 10.43
CA LEU A 400 21.51 2.94 11.86
C LEU A 400 22.69 3.87 12.11
N LEU A 401 23.84 3.62 11.48
CA LEU A 401 25.03 4.48 11.60
C LEU A 401 24.80 5.89 11.02
N LEU A 402 24.02 6.02 9.96
CA LEU A 402 23.63 7.32 9.38
C LEU A 402 22.71 8.11 10.30
N THR A 403 21.87 7.43 11.06
CA THR A 403 20.95 8.06 12.02
C THR A 403 21.61 8.36 13.35
N THR A 404 22.72 7.71 13.76
CA THR A 404 23.43 7.98 15.02
C THR A 404 24.35 9.21 14.94
N LYS A 405 24.72 9.66 13.75
CA LYS A 405 25.59 10.82 13.49
C LYS A 405 24.79 12.02 12.99
#